data_cae1487b10f85ec64c21f98a7e149705
#
_entry.id   cae1487b10f85ec64c21f98a7e149705
#
_cell.length_a   1.000
_cell.length_b   1.000
_cell.length_c   1.000
_cell.angle_alpha   90.00
_cell.angle_beta   90.00
_cell.angle_gamma   90.00
#
_symmetry.space_group_name_H-M   'P 1'
#
loop_
_entity.id
_entity.type
_entity.pdbx_description
1 polymer ?
#
loop_
_entity_poly.entity_id
_entity_poly.type
_entity_poly.pdbx_seq_one_letter_code
_entity_poly.pdbx_strand_id
1 'polypeptide(L)'
;MRRFAHILALALFAPPLFSARAADDADVRPLSPELREKCLTVLRTALEGEEFWPAMHAAEVLTLAGEGKSVVPLLEARLKTDQDPQHRCGLVREIVRTGKREPLAILWKTLADTKSNGRVHAAESLYKIGEVGDGKLLRAAMQVKDDPKLQIMSAAALGRAGNQQAMELVREKLKSDDHELRKLAAWVLGLLGNSQDIAAIGKLRDSETDPVTQSFFVNSMACLGDAKARETLAKNIDSADPAIRTYAADFAAWSRSLNAVKMERLNDTNVDVRVRTAQALLVFSLPRHILGLPLAAAGDDIQVDVFPASAKYPRYSEGSLITLRDGSLLYATTEFVGGGADHATASIVAKTSKDGGRTWSDQRTLQENIGKQNVMSVTLSRLFHEEATSPLGMFFLQKNSQTDLKVLLRISQDEGQTFGEPSSVSSGSGYHIMNNDRVTLLSSGRLICPISWTDDIFKKGSHLVCFCFLSEDGGLTWKRSAGQVDQPGRGAMEPEVVELVEGKLMMIIRTQLGHIATSLSDDGGDHW
;
A
#
# COMPACT_ATOMS: atom_id res chain seq x y z
N MET A 1 12.01 39.80 5.40
CA MET A 1 12.87 38.71 4.93
C MET A 1 12.88 37.60 5.97
N ARG A 2 12.70 36.35 5.63
CA ARG A 2 12.52 35.12 6.41
C ARG A 2 11.06 34.79 6.75
N ARG A 3 10.36 34.27 5.76
CA ARG A 3 9.21 33.35 5.90
C ARG A 3 9.15 32.56 4.60
N PHE A 4 9.75 31.37 4.58
CA PHE A 4 9.50 30.27 3.61
C PHE A 4 10.48 29.15 3.94
N ALA A 5 10.09 28.27 4.84
CA ALA A 5 10.73 26.97 5.00
C ALA A 5 9.89 26.12 6.00
N HIS A 6 8.76 25.58 5.61
CA HIS A 6 8.08 24.50 6.36
C HIS A 6 6.91 23.89 5.54
N ILE A 7 7.16 23.57 4.29
CA ILE A 7 6.27 22.67 3.54
C ILE A 7 7.18 21.81 2.66
N LEU A 8 7.88 20.87 3.23
CA LEU A 8 8.57 19.81 2.47
C LEU A 8 9.03 18.68 3.40
N ALA A 9 8.08 17.93 3.97
CA ALA A 9 8.42 16.73 4.73
C ALA A 9 7.33 15.63 4.68
N LEU A 10 6.53 15.58 3.62
CA LEU A 10 5.46 14.58 3.50
C LEU A 10 5.59 13.63 2.30
N ALA A 11 6.73 13.67 1.57
CA ALA A 11 6.90 12.90 0.35
C ALA A 11 8.11 11.96 0.31
N LEU A 12 8.75 11.61 1.43
CA LEU A 12 10.04 10.90 1.36
C LEU A 12 10.12 9.58 2.14
N PHE A 13 9.02 8.86 2.41
CA PHE A 13 9.10 7.46 2.84
C PHE A 13 7.88 6.65 2.39
N ALA A 14 7.64 6.59 1.07
CA ALA A 14 7.00 5.44 0.49
C ALA A 14 8.09 4.59 -0.19
N PRO A 15 8.29 3.32 0.19
CA PRO A 15 9.05 2.40 -0.64
C PRO A 15 8.34 2.24 -2.00
N PRO A 16 9.01 1.77 -3.06
CA PRO A 16 8.43 1.71 -4.40
C PRO A 16 7.19 0.80 -4.42
N LEU A 17 6.03 1.41 -4.47
CA LEU A 17 4.70 0.79 -4.33
C LEU A 17 4.08 0.40 -5.69
N PHE A 18 4.85 -0.06 -6.66
CA PHE A 18 4.33 -0.22 -8.01
C PHE A 18 4.13 -1.65 -8.52
N SER A 19 4.45 -2.71 -7.75
CA SER A 19 4.16 -4.09 -8.19
C SER A 19 3.19 -4.88 -7.30
N ALA A 20 2.73 -4.32 -6.18
CA ALA A 20 1.88 -5.01 -5.22
C ALA A 20 0.37 -4.68 -5.35
N ARG A 21 -0.02 -3.72 -6.19
CA ARG A 21 -1.38 -3.17 -6.20
C ARG A 21 -2.45 -4.17 -6.64
N ALA A 22 -2.18 -4.99 -7.64
CA ALA A 22 -3.16 -5.95 -8.16
C ALA A 22 -3.34 -7.20 -7.27
N ALA A 23 -2.28 -7.63 -6.55
CA ALA A 23 -2.37 -8.75 -5.60
C ALA A 23 -3.00 -8.32 -4.26
N ASP A 24 -2.92 -7.04 -3.90
CA ASP A 24 -3.48 -6.50 -2.66
C ASP A 24 -5.00 -6.27 -2.73
N ASP A 25 -5.56 -5.98 -3.90
CA ASP A 25 -6.98 -5.67 -4.09
C ASP A 25 -7.83 -6.94 -4.30
N ALA A 26 -7.24 -8.08 -4.67
CA ALA A 26 -7.97 -9.35 -4.81
C ALA A 26 -8.64 -9.83 -3.51
N ASP A 27 -8.20 -9.34 -2.35
CA ASP A 27 -8.78 -9.62 -1.03
C ASP A 27 -9.71 -8.51 -0.51
N VAL A 28 -9.93 -7.43 -1.25
CA VAL A 28 -10.86 -6.36 -0.85
C VAL A 28 -12.29 -6.84 -1.05
N ARG A 29 -13.07 -6.82 0.03
CA ARG A 29 -14.49 -7.21 0.01
C ARG A 29 -15.35 -6.02 0.42
N PRO A 30 -15.98 -5.34 -0.53
CA PRO A 30 -16.89 -4.24 -0.20
C PRO A 30 -17.98 -4.72 0.77
N LEU A 31 -18.21 -3.95 1.82
CA LEU A 31 -19.31 -4.19 2.75
C LEU A 31 -20.60 -3.63 2.16
N SER A 32 -21.76 -4.29 2.45
CA SER A 32 -23.02 -3.62 2.17
C SER A 32 -23.14 -2.34 2.98
N PRO A 33 -23.85 -1.31 2.48
CA PRO A 33 -24.06 -0.06 3.21
C PRO A 33 -24.59 -0.28 4.63
N GLU A 34 -25.52 -1.23 4.82
CA GLU A 34 -26.11 -1.56 6.12
C GLU A 34 -25.08 -2.16 7.08
N LEU A 35 -24.22 -3.08 6.60
CA LEU A 35 -23.19 -3.70 7.42
C LEU A 35 -22.11 -2.69 7.78
N ARG A 36 -21.72 -1.83 6.83
CA ARG A 36 -20.77 -0.74 7.09
C ARG A 36 -21.30 0.20 8.16
N GLU A 37 -22.55 0.64 8.06
CA GLU A 37 -23.17 1.53 9.06
C GLU A 37 -23.30 0.85 10.43
N LYS A 38 -23.61 -0.44 10.47
CA LYS A 38 -23.60 -1.22 11.72
C LYS A 38 -22.21 -1.21 12.39
N CYS A 39 -21.13 -1.43 11.60
CA CYS A 39 -19.77 -1.34 12.12
C CYS A 39 -19.46 0.06 12.66
N LEU A 40 -19.79 1.11 11.91
CA LEU A 40 -19.57 2.51 12.32
C LEU A 40 -20.35 2.86 13.59
N THR A 41 -21.58 2.38 13.73
CA THR A 41 -22.42 2.58 14.94
C THR A 41 -21.75 1.92 16.16
N VAL A 42 -21.26 0.69 16.04
CA VAL A 42 -20.52 0.02 17.12
C VAL A 42 -19.31 0.84 17.55
N LEU A 43 -18.56 1.37 16.59
CA LEU A 43 -17.35 2.16 16.86
C LEU A 43 -17.67 3.52 17.49
N ARG A 44 -18.67 4.25 16.98
CA ARG A 44 -19.09 5.55 17.56
C ARG A 44 -19.56 5.36 19.00
N THR A 45 -20.37 4.33 19.26
CA THR A 45 -20.82 4.00 20.63
C THR A 45 -19.64 3.68 21.55
N ALA A 46 -18.66 2.92 21.09
CA ALA A 46 -17.47 2.58 21.88
C ALA A 46 -16.57 3.81 22.11
N LEU A 47 -16.43 4.70 21.12
CA LEU A 47 -15.67 5.96 21.26
C LEU A 47 -16.24 6.87 22.35
N GLU A 48 -17.56 6.93 22.47
CA GLU A 48 -18.26 7.74 23.50
C GLU A 48 -18.31 7.05 24.87
N GLY A 49 -18.02 5.74 24.92
CA GLY A 49 -18.06 4.93 26.12
C GLY A 49 -17.01 5.32 27.17
N GLU A 50 -17.18 4.75 28.38
CA GLU A 50 -16.32 5.03 29.55
C GLU A 50 -14.99 4.23 29.49
N GLU A 51 -14.96 3.07 28.82
CA GLU A 51 -13.78 2.21 28.73
C GLU A 51 -12.72 2.84 27.80
N PHE A 52 -11.64 3.31 28.40
CA PHE A 52 -10.63 4.10 27.71
C PHE A 52 -10.00 3.39 26.50
N TRP A 53 -9.49 2.16 26.66
CA TRP A 53 -8.77 1.47 25.57
C TRP A 53 -9.70 1.05 24.41
N PRO A 54 -10.88 0.48 24.67
CA PRO A 54 -11.88 0.28 23.61
C PRO A 54 -12.23 1.55 22.83
N ALA A 55 -12.34 2.69 23.54
CA ALA A 55 -12.59 3.98 22.90
C ALA A 55 -11.42 4.40 21.99
N MET A 56 -10.16 4.16 22.39
CA MET A 56 -8.99 4.45 21.56
C MET A 56 -8.91 3.50 20.34
N HIS A 57 -9.24 2.23 20.51
CA HIS A 57 -9.35 1.29 19.40
C HIS A 57 -10.45 1.71 18.42
N ALA A 58 -11.59 2.18 18.92
CA ALA A 58 -12.66 2.68 18.07
C ALA A 58 -12.26 3.95 17.31
N ALA A 59 -11.53 4.88 17.96
CA ALA A 59 -10.99 6.09 17.31
C ALA A 59 -10.03 5.75 16.16
N GLU A 60 -9.16 4.77 16.35
CA GLU A 60 -8.26 4.25 15.32
C GLU A 60 -9.04 3.81 14.09
N VAL A 61 -10.04 2.94 14.30
CA VAL A 61 -10.81 2.33 13.20
C VAL A 61 -11.70 3.36 12.49
N LEU A 62 -12.34 4.28 13.24
CA LEU A 62 -13.11 5.37 12.65
C LEU A 62 -12.25 6.27 11.76
N THR A 63 -11.02 6.54 12.19
CA THR A 63 -10.07 7.33 11.38
C THR A 63 -9.71 6.59 10.08
N LEU A 64 -9.43 5.28 10.15
CA LEU A 64 -9.18 4.44 8.97
C LEU A 64 -10.40 4.36 8.04
N ALA A 65 -11.61 4.40 8.59
CA ALA A 65 -12.86 4.40 7.82
C ALA A 65 -13.22 5.77 7.19
N GLY A 66 -12.36 6.79 7.34
CA GLY A 66 -12.54 8.13 6.79
C GLY A 66 -13.29 9.11 7.72
N GLU A 67 -13.63 8.72 8.95
CA GLU A 67 -14.37 9.56 9.90
C GLU A 67 -13.49 10.37 10.87
N GLY A 68 -12.21 10.52 10.59
CA GLY A 68 -11.25 11.21 11.47
C GLY A 68 -11.67 12.63 11.87
N LYS A 69 -12.39 13.35 11.01
CA LYS A 69 -12.90 14.71 11.32
C LYS A 69 -13.88 14.73 12.48
N SER A 70 -14.70 13.70 12.67
CA SER A 70 -15.66 13.59 13.78
C SER A 70 -15.00 13.12 15.07
N VAL A 71 -13.92 12.38 14.98
CA VAL A 71 -13.15 11.82 16.11
C VAL A 71 -12.37 12.90 16.86
N VAL A 72 -11.71 13.80 16.13
CA VAL A 72 -10.78 14.81 16.70
C VAL A 72 -11.36 15.64 17.84
N PRO A 73 -12.56 16.27 17.72
CA PRO A 73 -13.09 17.12 18.80
C PRO A 73 -13.28 16.35 20.13
N LEU A 74 -13.70 15.09 20.07
CA LEU A 74 -13.90 14.24 21.24
C LEU A 74 -12.56 13.92 21.93
N LEU A 75 -11.55 13.56 21.14
CA LEU A 75 -10.22 13.25 21.68
C LEU A 75 -9.52 14.48 22.25
N GLU A 76 -9.64 15.64 21.60
CA GLU A 76 -9.08 16.90 22.12
C GLU A 76 -9.74 17.35 23.42
N ALA A 77 -11.05 17.18 23.55
CA ALA A 77 -11.75 17.46 24.79
C ALA A 77 -11.23 16.58 25.95
N ARG A 78 -11.07 15.26 25.69
CA ARG A 78 -10.48 14.33 26.68
C ARG A 78 -9.03 14.69 26.99
N LEU A 79 -8.20 15.01 25.97
CA LEU A 79 -6.78 15.35 26.17
C LEU A 79 -6.57 16.59 27.05
N LYS A 80 -7.53 17.54 27.09
CA LYS A 80 -7.47 18.72 27.95
C LYS A 80 -7.64 18.39 29.44
N THR A 81 -8.40 17.37 29.77
CA THR A 81 -8.77 17.02 31.16
C THR A 81 -8.02 15.81 31.70
N ASP A 82 -7.65 14.86 30.85
CA ASP A 82 -6.96 13.65 31.26
C ASP A 82 -5.50 13.95 31.62
N GLN A 83 -5.10 13.52 32.83
CA GLN A 83 -3.75 13.74 33.37
C GLN A 83 -2.90 12.44 33.38
N ASP A 84 -3.50 11.26 33.09
CA ASP A 84 -2.77 10.01 33.04
C ASP A 84 -1.82 10.00 31.84
N PRO A 85 -0.50 9.84 32.03
CA PRO A 85 0.47 9.87 30.94
C PRO A 85 0.25 8.76 29.90
N GLN A 86 -0.26 7.60 30.28
CA GLN A 86 -0.54 6.48 29.38
C GLN A 86 -1.77 6.82 28.50
N HIS A 87 -2.86 7.30 29.10
CA HIS A 87 -4.04 7.75 28.37
C HIS A 87 -3.70 8.88 27.40
N ARG A 88 -2.92 9.87 27.87
CA ARG A 88 -2.50 10.99 27.02
C ARG A 88 -1.72 10.51 25.78
N CYS A 89 -0.88 9.48 25.92
CA CYS A 89 -0.21 8.87 24.76
C CYS A 89 -1.21 8.26 23.77
N GLY A 90 -2.23 7.55 24.26
CA GLY A 90 -3.30 6.99 23.44
C GLY A 90 -4.10 8.08 22.70
N LEU A 91 -4.54 9.12 23.42
CA LEU A 91 -5.28 10.26 22.84
C LEU A 91 -4.45 10.97 21.75
N VAL A 92 -3.19 11.29 22.05
CA VAL A 92 -2.29 11.95 21.09
C VAL A 92 -2.07 11.09 19.85
N ARG A 93 -1.86 9.80 20.03
CA ARG A 93 -1.69 8.85 18.92
C ARG A 93 -2.86 8.94 17.94
N GLU A 94 -4.09 8.87 18.44
CA GLU A 94 -5.25 8.86 17.56
C GLU A 94 -5.53 10.25 16.95
N ILE A 95 -5.24 11.36 17.64
CA ILE A 95 -5.29 12.70 17.05
C ILE A 95 -4.27 12.84 15.92
N VAL A 96 -3.02 12.40 16.13
CA VAL A 96 -1.96 12.47 15.11
C VAL A 96 -2.31 11.60 13.89
N ARG A 97 -2.94 10.43 14.10
CA ARG A 97 -3.40 9.55 13.03
C ARG A 97 -4.38 10.23 12.07
N THR A 98 -5.19 11.20 12.55
CA THR A 98 -6.09 11.98 11.69
C THR A 98 -5.37 13.02 10.81
N GLY A 99 -4.04 13.16 10.93
CA GLY A 99 -3.22 14.17 10.25
C GLY A 99 -2.91 15.42 11.08
N LYS A 100 -3.49 15.57 12.27
CA LYS A 100 -3.27 16.73 13.15
C LYS A 100 -2.04 16.51 14.03
N ARG A 101 -0.92 17.12 13.66
CA ARG A 101 0.40 16.80 14.22
C ARG A 101 0.81 17.63 15.46
N GLU A 102 0.08 18.69 15.80
CA GLU A 102 0.44 19.63 16.88
C GLU A 102 0.69 18.94 18.23
N PRO A 103 -0.10 17.93 18.66
CA PRO A 103 0.11 17.28 19.95
C PRO A 103 1.24 16.24 19.95
N LEU A 104 1.88 15.92 18.81
CA LEU A 104 2.95 14.90 18.71
C LEU A 104 4.10 15.15 19.70
N ALA A 105 4.41 16.41 20.00
CA ALA A 105 5.44 16.79 20.97
C ALA A 105 5.21 16.19 22.37
N ILE A 106 3.96 15.87 22.73
CA ILE A 106 3.62 15.23 24.01
C ILE A 106 4.23 13.82 24.08
N LEU A 107 4.15 13.02 22.99
CA LEU A 107 4.76 11.67 22.95
C LEU A 107 6.27 11.73 23.15
N TRP A 108 6.95 12.65 22.45
CA TRP A 108 8.39 12.82 22.58
C TRP A 108 8.80 13.28 23.98
N LYS A 109 8.05 14.21 24.57
CA LYS A 109 8.27 14.66 25.96
C LYS A 109 8.07 13.54 26.96
N THR A 110 7.00 12.73 26.82
CA THR A 110 6.73 11.58 27.69
C THR A 110 7.81 10.50 27.56
N LEU A 111 8.28 10.22 26.34
CA LEU A 111 9.38 9.26 26.12
C LEU A 111 10.69 9.72 26.77
N ALA A 112 10.99 11.03 26.72
CA ALA A 112 12.20 11.63 27.27
C ALA A 112 12.19 11.71 28.81
N ASP A 113 11.02 11.80 29.45
CA ASP A 113 10.87 11.89 30.89
C ASP A 113 11.08 10.52 31.55
N THR A 114 12.29 10.33 32.11
CA THR A 114 12.67 9.04 32.74
C THR A 114 11.83 8.67 33.97
N LYS A 115 11.05 9.59 34.53
CA LYS A 115 10.15 9.37 35.67
C LYS A 115 8.71 9.06 35.25
N SER A 116 8.40 9.24 33.98
CA SER A 116 7.04 9.02 33.48
C SER A 116 6.72 7.53 33.36
N ASN A 117 5.59 7.10 33.90
CA ASN A 117 5.02 5.76 33.70
C ASN A 117 4.42 5.58 32.29
N GLY A 118 4.32 6.65 31.49
CA GLY A 118 3.82 6.63 30.12
C GLY A 118 4.88 6.29 29.04
N ARG A 119 6.15 6.07 29.39
CA ARG A 119 7.24 5.91 28.42
C ARG A 119 7.02 4.76 27.43
N VAL A 120 6.55 3.61 27.92
CA VAL A 120 6.23 2.44 27.08
C VAL A 120 5.12 2.78 26.09
N HIS A 121 4.04 3.44 26.57
CA HIS A 121 2.92 3.86 25.75
C HIS A 121 3.30 4.97 24.73
N ALA A 122 4.26 5.83 25.09
CA ALA A 122 4.81 6.82 24.15
C ALA A 122 5.57 6.12 23.02
N ALA A 123 6.44 5.14 23.33
CA ALA A 123 7.16 4.35 22.33
C ALA A 123 6.21 3.53 21.45
N GLU A 124 5.19 2.88 22.05
CA GLU A 124 4.14 2.16 21.32
C GLU A 124 3.34 3.10 20.40
N SER A 125 2.96 4.28 20.88
CA SER A 125 2.24 5.26 20.08
C SER A 125 3.06 5.74 18.89
N LEU A 126 4.35 6.04 19.08
CA LEU A 126 5.29 6.39 18.01
C LEU A 126 5.40 5.25 16.99
N TYR A 127 5.53 4.00 17.46
CA TYR A 127 5.48 2.81 16.60
C TYR A 127 4.20 2.76 15.75
N LYS A 128 3.04 2.89 16.40
CA LYS A 128 1.73 2.76 15.71
C LYS A 128 1.45 3.85 14.69
N ILE A 129 2.02 5.06 14.85
CA ILE A 129 1.88 6.15 13.89
C ILE A 129 3.07 6.27 12.92
N GLY A 130 4.09 5.40 13.04
CA GLY A 130 5.26 5.40 12.16
C GLY A 130 6.25 6.55 12.38
N GLU A 131 6.27 7.12 13.58
CA GLU A 131 7.15 8.25 13.92
C GLU A 131 8.43 7.80 14.59
N VAL A 132 9.57 8.22 14.05
CA VAL A 132 10.89 7.90 14.61
C VAL A 132 11.74 9.14 14.90
N GLY A 133 11.35 10.32 14.42
CA GLY A 133 12.13 11.55 14.52
C GLY A 133 13.54 11.36 13.96
N ASP A 134 14.58 11.83 14.70
CA ASP A 134 15.98 11.53 14.37
C ASP A 134 16.46 10.18 14.94
N GLY A 135 15.59 9.43 15.58
CA GLY A 135 15.82 8.12 16.18
C GLY A 135 16.64 8.13 17.48
N LYS A 136 17.18 9.27 17.93
CA LYS A 136 18.08 9.29 19.10
C LYS A 136 17.37 8.87 20.39
N LEU A 137 16.19 9.41 20.66
CA LEU A 137 15.43 9.07 21.88
C LEU A 137 14.98 7.62 21.88
N LEU A 138 14.53 7.10 20.74
CA LEU A 138 14.15 5.70 20.62
C LEU A 138 15.36 4.77 20.78
N ARG A 139 16.51 5.09 20.20
CA ARG A 139 17.76 4.33 20.42
C ARG A 139 18.22 4.37 21.89
N ALA A 140 18.11 5.51 22.56
CA ALA A 140 18.41 5.62 23.97
C ALA A 140 17.43 4.79 24.83
N ALA A 141 16.14 4.86 24.53
CA ALA A 141 15.10 4.07 25.21
C ALA A 141 15.28 2.54 25.00
N MET A 142 15.72 2.12 23.82
CA MET A 142 16.04 0.72 23.49
C MET A 142 17.21 0.17 24.35
N GLN A 143 18.06 1.01 24.95
CA GLN A 143 19.18 0.62 25.78
C GLN A 143 18.87 0.62 27.29
N VAL A 144 17.65 0.98 27.71
CA VAL A 144 17.24 1.01 29.13
C VAL A 144 17.07 -0.42 29.64
N LYS A 145 18.03 -0.91 30.46
CA LYS A 145 18.11 -2.32 30.85
C LYS A 145 17.01 -2.77 31.81
N ASP A 146 16.54 -1.89 32.65
CA ASP A 146 15.54 -2.10 33.70
C ASP A 146 14.09 -1.93 33.23
N ASP A 147 13.90 -1.59 31.95
CA ASP A 147 12.56 -1.54 31.33
C ASP A 147 12.54 -2.29 29.98
N PRO A 148 12.46 -3.62 29.99
CA PRO A 148 12.49 -4.43 28.78
C PRO A 148 11.25 -4.23 27.87
N LYS A 149 10.10 -3.79 28.41
CA LYS A 149 8.93 -3.44 27.60
C LYS A 149 9.20 -2.16 26.78
N LEU A 150 9.85 -1.17 27.39
CA LEU A 150 10.28 0.04 26.71
C LEU A 150 11.32 -0.27 25.62
N GLN A 151 12.24 -1.21 25.89
CA GLN A 151 13.20 -1.68 24.88
C GLN A 151 12.48 -2.24 23.65
N ILE A 152 11.52 -3.16 23.85
CA ILE A 152 10.77 -3.82 22.77
C ILE A 152 9.97 -2.78 21.96
N MET A 153 9.24 -1.88 22.62
CA MET A 153 8.40 -0.91 21.90
C MET A 153 9.23 0.14 21.16
N SER A 154 10.37 0.56 21.72
CA SER A 154 11.30 1.45 21.03
C SER A 154 11.96 0.76 19.84
N ALA A 155 12.30 -0.53 19.98
CA ALA A 155 12.80 -1.35 18.90
C ALA A 155 11.74 -1.56 17.81
N ALA A 156 10.46 -1.74 18.17
CA ALA A 156 9.37 -1.84 17.21
C ALA A 156 9.24 -0.56 16.36
N ALA A 157 9.33 0.63 16.97
CA ALA A 157 9.28 1.90 16.24
C ALA A 157 10.45 2.02 15.25
N LEU A 158 11.66 1.71 15.67
CA LEU A 158 12.85 1.72 14.82
C LEU A 158 12.82 0.62 13.75
N GLY A 159 12.35 -0.58 14.10
CA GLY A 159 12.19 -1.72 13.19
C GLY A 159 11.20 -1.44 12.07
N ARG A 160 10.07 -0.78 12.38
CA ARG A 160 9.11 -0.32 11.39
C ARG A 160 9.74 0.66 10.37
N ALA A 161 10.75 1.41 10.79
CA ALA A 161 11.54 2.28 9.91
C ALA A 161 12.74 1.57 9.24
N GLY A 162 12.81 0.24 9.28
CA GLY A 162 13.82 -0.56 8.59
C GLY A 162 15.09 -0.85 9.39
N ASN A 163 15.12 -0.57 10.70
CA ASN A 163 16.32 -0.82 11.52
C ASN A 163 16.42 -2.32 11.88
N GLN A 164 17.33 -3.04 11.23
CA GLN A 164 17.53 -4.48 11.41
C GLN A 164 18.04 -4.82 12.83
N GLN A 165 18.95 -4.02 13.39
CA GLN A 165 19.48 -4.24 14.75
C GLN A 165 18.36 -4.16 15.80
N ALA A 166 17.39 -3.28 15.60
CA ALA A 166 16.22 -3.21 16.47
C ALA A 166 15.36 -4.48 16.37
N MET A 167 15.17 -5.04 15.18
CA MET A 167 14.45 -6.30 15.01
C MET A 167 15.19 -7.50 15.61
N GLU A 168 16.51 -7.51 15.59
CA GLU A 168 17.31 -8.53 16.27
C GLU A 168 17.09 -8.49 17.79
N LEU A 169 17.03 -7.29 18.40
CA LEU A 169 16.68 -7.16 19.81
C LEU A 169 15.28 -7.74 20.12
N VAL A 170 14.29 -7.48 19.27
CA VAL A 170 12.95 -8.07 19.45
C VAL A 170 13.01 -9.60 19.39
N ARG A 171 13.75 -10.18 18.44
CA ARG A 171 13.97 -11.65 18.35
C ARG A 171 14.68 -12.22 19.58
N GLU A 172 15.62 -11.48 20.16
CA GLU A 172 16.29 -11.87 21.40
C GLU A 172 15.29 -11.99 22.55
N LYS A 173 14.30 -11.08 22.64
CA LYS A 173 13.28 -11.08 23.70
C LYS A 173 12.32 -12.27 23.64
N LEU A 174 12.23 -12.99 22.52
CA LEU A 174 11.54 -14.28 22.48
C LEU A 174 12.17 -15.32 23.42
N LYS A 175 13.44 -15.14 23.82
CA LYS A 175 14.17 -16.06 24.72
C LYS A 175 14.05 -15.67 26.19
N SER A 176 13.28 -14.63 26.52
CA SER A 176 13.08 -14.20 27.91
C SER A 176 12.38 -15.26 28.75
N ASP A 177 12.74 -15.38 30.05
CA ASP A 177 12.01 -16.19 30.99
C ASP A 177 10.64 -15.58 31.32
N ASP A 178 10.47 -14.27 31.16
CA ASP A 178 9.20 -13.57 31.35
C ASP A 178 8.27 -13.80 30.13
N HIS A 179 7.13 -14.46 30.38
CA HIS A 179 6.14 -14.77 29.35
C HIS A 179 5.49 -13.51 28.73
N GLU A 180 5.33 -12.42 29.50
CA GLU A 180 4.80 -11.15 28.98
C GLU A 180 5.74 -10.51 27.95
N LEU A 181 7.06 -10.63 28.17
CA LEU A 181 8.04 -10.15 27.20
C LEU A 181 8.07 -11.01 25.95
N ARG A 182 7.96 -12.34 26.08
CA ARG A 182 7.84 -13.25 24.93
C ARG A 182 6.58 -12.93 24.12
N LYS A 183 5.44 -12.73 24.81
CA LYS A 183 4.16 -12.35 24.19
C LYS A 183 4.28 -11.03 23.41
N LEU A 184 4.86 -9.99 24.03
CA LEU A 184 5.05 -8.69 23.41
C LEU A 184 6.00 -8.76 22.20
N ALA A 185 7.11 -9.50 22.32
CA ALA A 185 8.05 -9.71 21.22
C ALA A 185 7.40 -10.45 20.05
N ALA A 186 6.62 -11.51 20.34
CA ALA A 186 5.88 -12.25 19.33
C ALA A 186 4.84 -11.38 18.63
N TRP A 187 4.14 -10.51 19.37
CA TRP A 187 3.20 -9.55 18.79
C TRP A 187 3.89 -8.61 17.81
N VAL A 188 5.04 -8.03 18.19
CA VAL A 188 5.83 -7.17 17.29
C VAL A 188 6.29 -7.93 16.05
N LEU A 189 6.81 -9.14 16.22
CA LEU A 189 7.28 -9.98 15.10
C LEU A 189 6.14 -10.42 14.19
N GLY A 190 4.94 -10.68 14.72
CA GLY A 190 3.76 -10.97 13.92
C GLY A 190 3.41 -9.84 12.94
N LEU A 191 3.72 -8.59 13.31
CA LEU A 191 3.42 -7.41 12.49
C LEU A 191 4.62 -6.91 11.66
N LEU A 192 5.87 -7.11 12.12
CA LEU A 192 7.08 -6.58 11.49
C LEU A 192 8.12 -7.65 11.11
N GLY A 193 7.94 -8.88 11.56
CA GLY A 193 8.85 -10.00 11.29
C GLY A 193 8.65 -10.62 9.90
N ASN A 194 9.17 -11.81 9.72
CA ASN A 194 9.04 -12.58 8.48
C ASN A 194 8.81 -14.08 8.76
N SER A 195 8.67 -14.89 7.72
CA SER A 195 8.40 -16.33 7.85
C SER A 195 9.46 -17.12 8.63
N GLN A 196 10.70 -16.64 8.73
CA GLN A 196 11.77 -17.27 9.51
C GLN A 196 11.48 -17.23 11.02
N ASP A 197 10.67 -16.27 11.48
CA ASP A 197 10.29 -16.12 12.88
C ASP A 197 9.25 -17.18 13.33
N ILE A 198 8.52 -17.81 12.38
CA ILE A 198 7.47 -18.80 12.65
C ILE A 198 7.98 -19.98 13.49
N ALA A 199 9.15 -20.53 13.15
CA ALA A 199 9.69 -21.69 13.86
C ALA A 199 10.04 -21.39 15.32
N ALA A 200 10.56 -20.20 15.60
CA ALA A 200 10.87 -19.77 16.97
C ALA A 200 9.60 -19.53 17.80
N ILE A 201 8.61 -18.83 17.23
CA ILE A 201 7.33 -18.56 17.87
C ILE A 201 6.54 -19.87 18.08
N GLY A 202 6.59 -20.80 17.11
CA GLY A 202 5.95 -22.11 17.20
C GLY A 202 6.44 -22.95 18.38
N LYS A 203 7.75 -22.95 18.65
CA LYS A 203 8.32 -23.62 19.83
C LYS A 203 7.78 -23.04 21.14
N LEU A 204 7.63 -21.71 21.22
CA LEU A 204 7.06 -21.05 22.39
C LEU A 204 5.58 -21.40 22.55
N ARG A 205 4.79 -21.39 21.49
CA ARG A 205 3.38 -21.83 21.52
C ARG A 205 3.24 -23.24 22.08
N ASP A 206 4.09 -24.17 21.63
CA ASP A 206 4.01 -25.58 22.02
C ASP A 206 4.38 -25.83 23.50
N SER A 207 5.16 -24.95 24.11
CA SER A 207 5.56 -25.01 25.51
C SER A 207 4.75 -24.10 26.45
N GLU A 208 3.90 -23.21 25.90
CA GLU A 208 3.12 -22.26 26.72
C GLU A 208 1.88 -22.92 27.31
N THR A 209 1.63 -22.63 28.57
CA THR A 209 0.50 -23.20 29.35
C THR A 209 -0.63 -22.18 29.56
N ASP A 210 -0.33 -20.87 29.50
CA ASP A 210 -1.35 -19.83 29.57
C ASP A 210 -2.09 -19.71 28.23
N PRO A 211 -3.44 -19.97 28.18
CA PRO A 211 -4.18 -20.00 26.92
C PRO A 211 -4.18 -18.64 26.17
N VAL A 212 -4.16 -17.52 26.92
CA VAL A 212 -4.15 -16.17 26.31
C VAL A 212 -2.81 -15.93 25.63
N THR A 213 -1.70 -16.19 26.32
CA THR A 213 -0.35 -16.06 25.76
C THR A 213 -0.14 -17.01 24.57
N GLN A 214 -0.62 -18.27 24.68
CA GLN A 214 -0.58 -19.22 23.57
C GLN A 214 -1.32 -18.70 22.33
N SER A 215 -2.49 -18.06 22.54
CA SER A 215 -3.26 -17.45 21.45
C SER A 215 -2.51 -16.33 20.74
N PHE A 216 -1.71 -15.52 21.45
CA PHE A 216 -0.84 -14.51 20.85
C PHE A 216 0.22 -15.11 19.92
N PHE A 217 0.83 -16.22 20.31
CA PHE A 217 1.80 -16.91 19.45
C PHE A 217 1.13 -17.44 18.17
N VAL A 218 -0.06 -18.04 18.30
CA VAL A 218 -0.86 -18.47 17.15
C VAL A 218 -1.18 -17.29 16.23
N ASN A 219 -1.66 -16.18 16.79
CA ASN A 219 -2.04 -15.00 16.05
C ASN A 219 -0.84 -14.39 15.30
N SER A 220 0.32 -14.32 15.94
CA SER A 220 1.56 -13.84 15.34
C SER A 220 2.00 -14.73 14.17
N MET A 221 1.97 -16.05 14.34
CA MET A 221 2.27 -17.00 13.26
C MET A 221 1.29 -16.87 12.09
N ALA A 222 -0.01 -16.64 12.36
CA ALA A 222 -1.02 -16.40 11.32
C ALA A 222 -0.71 -15.16 10.48
N CYS A 223 -0.25 -14.07 11.12
CA CYS A 223 0.20 -12.85 10.41
C CYS A 223 1.46 -13.10 9.57
N LEU A 224 2.35 -13.97 10.03
CA LEU A 224 3.57 -14.35 9.30
C LEU A 224 3.30 -15.36 8.17
N GLY A 225 2.05 -15.77 7.97
CA GLY A 225 1.65 -16.61 6.83
C GLY A 225 1.47 -18.10 7.12
N ASP A 226 1.58 -18.55 8.40
CA ASP A 226 1.36 -19.95 8.76
C ASP A 226 -0.13 -20.34 8.58
N ALA A 227 -0.39 -21.27 7.65
CA ALA A 227 -1.76 -21.68 7.30
C ALA A 227 -2.47 -22.37 8.48
N LYS A 228 -1.76 -23.20 9.25
CA LYS A 228 -2.30 -23.92 10.39
C LYS A 228 -2.64 -23.00 11.56
N ALA A 229 -1.83 -21.96 11.75
CA ALA A 229 -2.10 -20.90 12.70
C ALA A 229 -3.33 -20.08 12.29
N ARG A 230 -3.56 -19.80 11.02
CA ARG A 230 -4.78 -19.15 10.52
C ARG A 230 -6.04 -19.96 10.79
N GLU A 231 -5.99 -21.28 10.64
CA GLU A 231 -7.11 -22.16 10.99
C GLU A 231 -7.39 -22.13 12.51
N THR A 232 -6.35 -22.08 13.34
CA THR A 232 -6.49 -22.00 14.80
C THR A 232 -7.03 -20.64 15.23
N LEU A 233 -6.53 -19.55 14.62
CA LEU A 233 -7.03 -18.20 14.85
C LEU A 233 -8.54 -18.11 14.54
N ALA A 234 -8.99 -18.75 13.44
CA ALA A 234 -10.41 -18.80 13.09
C ALA A 234 -11.28 -19.53 14.16
N LYS A 235 -10.72 -20.48 14.91
CA LYS A 235 -11.41 -21.13 16.04
C LYS A 235 -11.41 -20.24 17.29
N ASN A 236 -10.36 -19.47 17.51
CA ASN A 236 -10.19 -18.60 18.67
C ASN A 236 -11.26 -17.50 18.75
N ILE A 237 -11.89 -17.12 17.64
CA ILE A 237 -13.00 -16.15 17.65
C ILE A 237 -14.24 -16.64 18.42
N ASP A 238 -14.36 -17.95 18.67
CA ASP A 238 -15.43 -18.57 19.44
C ASP A 238 -15.02 -18.96 20.85
N SER A 239 -13.81 -18.58 21.29
CA SER A 239 -13.35 -18.86 22.64
C SER A 239 -14.34 -18.35 23.71
N ALA A 240 -14.47 -19.08 24.81
CA ALA A 240 -15.22 -18.59 25.99
C ALA A 240 -14.54 -17.37 26.61
N ASP A 241 -13.21 -17.26 26.50
CA ASP A 241 -12.43 -16.15 27.03
C ASP A 241 -12.53 -14.92 26.10
N PRO A 242 -13.05 -13.78 26.59
CA PRO A 242 -13.18 -12.56 25.78
C PRO A 242 -11.82 -11.98 25.33
N ALA A 243 -10.73 -12.16 26.08
CA ALA A 243 -9.41 -11.71 25.68
C ALA A 243 -8.94 -12.47 24.44
N ILE A 244 -9.12 -13.79 24.41
CA ILE A 244 -8.78 -14.60 23.23
C ILE A 244 -9.62 -14.18 22.02
N ARG A 245 -10.94 -13.93 22.18
CA ARG A 245 -11.81 -13.44 21.09
C ARG A 245 -11.39 -12.07 20.58
N THR A 246 -11.06 -11.14 21.50
CA THR A 246 -10.63 -9.78 21.14
C THR A 246 -9.40 -9.82 20.25
N TYR A 247 -8.36 -10.54 20.68
CA TYR A 247 -7.12 -10.62 19.92
C TYR A 247 -7.25 -11.47 18.66
N ALA A 248 -8.13 -12.48 18.65
CA ALA A 248 -8.44 -13.19 17.42
C ALA A 248 -9.08 -12.27 16.37
N ALA A 249 -10.01 -11.40 16.76
CA ALA A 249 -10.63 -10.43 15.87
C ALA A 249 -9.62 -9.37 15.38
N ASP A 250 -8.76 -8.85 16.27
CA ASP A 250 -7.71 -7.90 15.91
C ASP A 250 -6.73 -8.50 14.88
N PHE A 251 -6.20 -9.67 15.19
CA PHE A 251 -5.24 -10.33 14.30
C PHE A 251 -5.86 -10.92 13.03
N ALA A 252 -7.17 -11.17 13.00
CA ALA A 252 -7.88 -11.52 11.78
C ALA A 252 -7.74 -10.40 10.73
N ALA A 253 -7.86 -9.14 11.17
CA ALA A 253 -7.66 -7.98 10.30
C ALA A 253 -6.25 -7.99 9.67
N TRP A 254 -5.23 -8.14 10.49
CA TRP A 254 -3.83 -8.03 10.07
C TRP A 254 -3.31 -9.25 9.30
N SER A 255 -3.74 -10.45 9.67
CA SER A 255 -3.41 -11.69 8.94
C SER A 255 -4.26 -11.89 7.69
N ARG A 256 -5.25 -11.02 7.42
CA ARG A 256 -6.24 -11.17 6.34
C ARG A 256 -6.96 -12.53 6.39
N SER A 257 -7.29 -13.00 7.59
CA SER A 257 -7.95 -14.29 7.81
C SER A 257 -9.47 -14.13 7.88
N LEU A 258 -10.14 -14.05 6.73
CA LEU A 258 -11.60 -13.86 6.61
C LEU A 258 -12.40 -14.89 7.40
N ASN A 259 -11.95 -16.15 7.44
CA ASN A 259 -12.64 -17.22 8.16
C ASN A 259 -12.68 -16.98 9.68
N ALA A 260 -11.83 -16.07 10.20
CA ALA A 260 -11.82 -15.65 11.60
C ALA A 260 -12.76 -14.46 11.87
N VAL A 261 -13.46 -13.92 10.86
CA VAL A 261 -14.36 -12.78 11.04
C VAL A 261 -15.80 -13.24 11.03
N LYS A 262 -16.48 -13.13 12.17
CA LYS A 262 -17.89 -13.53 12.36
C LYS A 262 -18.74 -12.30 12.68
N MET A 263 -19.71 -11.99 11.81
CA MET A 263 -20.57 -10.80 11.94
C MET A 263 -21.39 -10.78 13.22
N GLU A 264 -21.76 -11.94 13.77
CA GLU A 264 -22.48 -12.06 15.04
C GLU A 264 -21.69 -11.48 16.22
N ARG A 265 -20.35 -11.42 16.14
CA ARG A 265 -19.48 -10.82 17.15
C ARG A 265 -19.60 -9.30 17.25
N LEU A 266 -20.25 -8.65 16.28
CA LEU A 266 -20.67 -7.24 16.43
C LEU A 266 -21.68 -7.03 17.56
N ASN A 267 -22.30 -8.11 18.08
CA ASN A 267 -23.22 -8.08 19.21
C ASN A 267 -22.61 -8.79 20.45
N ASP A 268 -21.29 -9.05 20.50
CA ASP A 268 -20.64 -9.68 21.66
C ASP A 268 -20.86 -8.83 22.93
N THR A 269 -20.93 -9.49 24.07
CA THR A 269 -21.09 -8.81 25.39
C THR A 269 -19.90 -7.93 25.71
N ASN A 270 -18.70 -8.32 25.29
CA ASN A 270 -17.48 -7.53 25.49
C ASN A 270 -17.34 -6.45 24.42
N VAL A 271 -17.13 -5.18 24.87
CA VAL A 271 -17.05 -4.03 23.97
C VAL A 271 -15.86 -4.11 23.02
N ASP A 272 -14.72 -4.57 23.50
CA ASP A 272 -13.50 -4.62 22.67
C ASP A 272 -13.59 -5.73 21.59
N VAL A 273 -14.27 -6.85 21.87
CA VAL A 273 -14.60 -7.85 20.84
C VAL A 273 -15.46 -7.23 19.72
N ARG A 274 -16.48 -6.42 20.08
CA ARG A 274 -17.30 -5.70 19.08
C ARG A 274 -16.47 -4.76 18.23
N VAL A 275 -15.62 -3.94 18.88
CA VAL A 275 -14.75 -2.96 18.22
C VAL A 275 -13.78 -3.66 17.26
N ARG A 276 -13.09 -4.70 17.71
CA ARG A 276 -12.12 -5.44 16.87
C ARG A 276 -12.79 -6.23 15.75
N THR A 277 -14.02 -6.71 15.96
CA THR A 277 -14.80 -7.31 14.87
C THR A 277 -15.18 -6.27 13.81
N ALA A 278 -15.64 -5.09 14.23
CA ALA A 278 -15.92 -3.98 13.30
C ALA A 278 -14.65 -3.54 12.54
N GLN A 279 -13.51 -3.48 13.24
CA GLN A 279 -12.20 -3.25 12.62
C GLN A 279 -11.90 -4.27 11.54
N ALA A 280 -12.00 -5.56 11.84
CA ALA A 280 -11.70 -6.62 10.90
C ALA A 280 -12.57 -6.52 9.64
N LEU A 281 -13.88 -6.33 9.79
CA LEU A 281 -14.81 -6.17 8.68
C LEU A 281 -14.46 -4.94 7.81
N LEU A 282 -14.21 -3.79 8.42
CA LEU A 282 -13.87 -2.55 7.70
C LEU A 282 -12.49 -2.66 7.03
N VAL A 283 -11.49 -3.24 7.70
CA VAL A 283 -10.15 -3.45 7.14
C VAL A 283 -10.18 -4.34 5.90
N PHE A 284 -11.03 -5.37 5.87
CA PHE A 284 -11.21 -6.21 4.68
C PHE A 284 -11.84 -5.47 3.50
N SER A 285 -12.55 -4.37 3.76
CA SER A 285 -13.11 -3.53 2.70
C SER A 285 -12.15 -2.45 2.19
N LEU A 286 -10.94 -2.36 2.75
CA LEU A 286 -9.93 -1.36 2.39
C LEU A 286 -8.71 -2.02 1.73
N PRO A 287 -8.14 -1.38 0.70
CA PRO A 287 -6.85 -1.79 0.14
C PRO A 287 -5.74 -1.74 1.20
N ARG A 288 -4.78 -2.67 1.15
CA ARG A 288 -3.70 -2.79 2.16
C ARG A 288 -2.86 -1.52 2.30
N HIS A 289 -2.61 -0.81 1.22
CA HIS A 289 -1.81 0.42 1.23
C HIS A 289 -2.43 1.55 2.09
N ILE A 290 -3.77 1.57 2.25
CA ILE A 290 -4.45 2.55 3.11
C ILE A 290 -4.18 2.27 4.59
N LEU A 291 -3.92 1.02 4.94
CA LEU A 291 -3.73 0.59 6.33
C LEU A 291 -2.36 0.95 6.90
N GLY A 292 -1.42 1.43 6.07
CA GLY A 292 -0.04 1.71 6.49
C GLY A 292 0.65 0.49 7.09
N LEU A 293 0.13 -0.71 6.81
CA LEU A 293 0.77 -1.94 7.20
C LEU A 293 2.10 -2.07 6.46
N PRO A 294 3.16 -2.56 7.12
CA PRO A 294 4.19 -3.20 6.35
C PRO A 294 3.48 -4.28 5.52
N LEU A 295 3.70 -4.29 4.22
CA LEU A 295 3.37 -5.44 3.38
C LEU A 295 3.81 -6.65 4.19
N ALA A 296 2.91 -7.63 4.39
CA ALA A 296 3.24 -8.86 5.11
C ALA A 296 4.63 -9.25 4.64
N ALA A 297 5.58 -9.39 5.58
CA ALA A 297 6.98 -9.59 5.23
C ALA A 297 6.99 -10.60 4.10
N ALA A 298 7.31 -10.13 2.91
CA ALA A 298 7.28 -10.95 1.72
C ALA A 298 8.11 -12.18 2.09
N GLY A 299 7.51 -13.35 2.01
CA GLY A 299 8.31 -14.54 2.19
C GLY A 299 9.53 -14.38 1.32
N ASP A 300 10.70 -14.67 1.81
CA ASP A 300 12.05 -14.47 1.29
C ASP A 300 12.09 -13.55 0.06
N ASP A 301 12.73 -12.37 0.13
CA ASP A 301 12.88 -11.46 -1.01
C ASP A 301 13.24 -12.28 -2.24
N ILE A 302 12.29 -12.40 -3.17
CA ILE A 302 12.50 -13.18 -4.39
C ILE A 302 13.10 -12.24 -5.44
N GLN A 303 14.32 -12.49 -5.80
CA GLN A 303 14.95 -11.84 -6.95
C GLN A 303 15.03 -12.86 -8.10
N VAL A 304 14.36 -12.55 -9.20
CA VAL A 304 14.35 -13.41 -10.39
C VAL A 304 14.64 -12.55 -11.62
N ASP A 305 15.64 -12.99 -12.40
CA ASP A 305 15.88 -12.44 -13.73
C ASP A 305 14.85 -13.01 -14.71
N VAL A 306 13.72 -12.34 -14.86
CA VAL A 306 12.60 -12.82 -15.70
C VAL A 306 12.99 -12.80 -17.17
N PHE A 307 13.67 -11.74 -17.62
CA PHE A 307 14.16 -11.57 -18.98
C PHE A 307 15.66 -11.22 -18.97
N PRO A 308 16.55 -12.20 -18.87
CA PRO A 308 17.99 -11.95 -18.84
C PRO A 308 18.47 -11.38 -20.18
N ALA A 309 19.21 -10.27 -20.12
CA ALA A 309 19.80 -9.66 -21.30
C ALA A 309 20.82 -10.60 -21.98
N SER A 310 20.96 -10.48 -23.28
CA SER A 310 21.91 -11.24 -24.11
C SER A 310 22.49 -10.36 -25.21
N ALA A 311 23.48 -10.86 -25.94
CA ALA A 311 24.05 -10.15 -27.09
C ALA A 311 22.99 -9.83 -28.17
N LYS A 312 22.04 -10.74 -28.38
CA LYS A 312 20.92 -10.54 -29.31
C LYS A 312 19.85 -9.62 -28.78
N TYR A 313 19.56 -9.70 -27.48
CA TYR A 313 18.53 -8.94 -26.76
C TYR A 313 19.20 -8.17 -25.62
N PRO A 314 19.86 -7.03 -25.94
CA PRO A 314 20.70 -6.34 -24.96
C PRO A 314 19.91 -5.55 -23.92
N ARG A 315 18.60 -5.30 -24.15
CA ARG A 315 17.74 -4.55 -23.25
C ARG A 315 16.33 -5.11 -23.24
N TYR A 316 15.83 -5.32 -22.02
CA TYR A 316 14.41 -5.43 -21.69
C TYR A 316 14.06 -4.28 -20.76
N SER A 317 12.99 -3.55 -21.05
CA SER A 317 12.59 -2.41 -20.23
C SER A 317 11.14 -2.02 -20.45
N GLU A 318 10.65 -1.13 -19.59
CA GLU A 318 9.33 -0.50 -19.72
C GLU A 318 8.22 -1.56 -19.72
N GLY A 319 8.25 -2.42 -18.69
CA GLY A 319 7.29 -3.51 -18.51
C GLY A 319 6.09 -3.14 -17.64
N SER A 320 5.11 -4.04 -17.62
CA SER A 320 3.89 -3.99 -16.81
C SER A 320 3.54 -5.39 -16.30
N LEU A 321 3.05 -5.46 -15.07
CA LEU A 321 2.68 -6.70 -14.39
C LEU A 321 1.22 -6.65 -13.97
N ILE A 322 0.46 -7.72 -14.27
CA ILE A 322 -0.93 -7.84 -13.83
C ILE A 322 -1.21 -9.23 -13.28
N THR A 323 -2.10 -9.32 -12.30
CA THR A 323 -2.66 -10.58 -11.82
C THR A 323 -3.84 -10.99 -12.72
N LEU A 324 -3.81 -12.21 -13.23
CA LEU A 324 -4.89 -12.80 -14.02
C LEU A 324 -5.98 -13.38 -13.10
N ARG A 325 -7.15 -13.69 -13.65
CA ARG A 325 -8.30 -14.22 -12.89
C ARG A 325 -8.03 -15.54 -12.17
N ASP A 326 -7.12 -16.35 -12.69
CA ASP A 326 -6.71 -17.62 -12.04
C ASP A 326 -5.65 -17.45 -10.94
N GLY A 327 -5.29 -16.19 -10.62
CA GLY A 327 -4.26 -15.84 -9.65
C GLY A 327 -2.83 -15.90 -10.18
N SER A 328 -2.62 -16.29 -11.43
CA SER A 328 -1.30 -16.23 -12.06
C SER A 328 -0.90 -14.79 -12.40
N LEU A 329 0.40 -14.55 -12.54
CA LEU A 329 0.96 -13.25 -12.92
C LEU A 329 1.29 -13.25 -14.42
N LEU A 330 0.90 -12.20 -15.13
CA LEU A 330 1.37 -11.92 -16.50
C LEU A 330 2.29 -10.69 -16.47
N TYR A 331 3.57 -10.90 -16.83
CA TYR A 331 4.54 -9.81 -16.97
C TYR A 331 4.87 -9.61 -18.45
N ALA A 332 4.60 -8.42 -18.96
CA ALA A 332 4.92 -7.99 -20.31
C ALA A 332 6.00 -6.91 -20.30
N THR A 333 6.91 -6.91 -21.28
CA THR A 333 8.00 -5.93 -21.39
C THR A 333 8.39 -5.70 -22.84
N THR A 334 9.09 -4.59 -23.09
CA THR A 334 9.72 -4.31 -24.38
C THR A 334 11.01 -5.09 -24.51
N GLU A 335 11.14 -5.91 -25.56
CA GLU A 335 12.36 -6.62 -25.97
C GLU A 335 13.04 -5.89 -27.12
N PHE A 336 14.23 -5.33 -26.89
CA PHE A 336 15.04 -4.68 -27.92
C PHE A 336 15.99 -5.66 -28.59
N VAL A 337 16.09 -5.60 -29.92
CA VAL A 337 16.87 -6.50 -30.75
C VAL A 337 18.08 -5.80 -31.34
N GLY A 338 19.27 -6.35 -31.14
CA GLY A 338 20.51 -5.87 -31.76
C GLY A 338 21.06 -4.54 -31.28
N GLY A 339 20.31 -3.81 -30.43
CA GLY A 339 20.72 -2.52 -29.86
C GLY A 339 19.86 -2.13 -28.66
N GLY A 340 20.41 -1.32 -27.76
CA GLY A 340 19.71 -0.87 -26.55
C GLY A 340 19.14 0.56 -26.62
N ALA A 341 19.18 1.22 -27.76
CA ALA A 341 18.64 2.57 -27.92
C ALA A 341 17.13 2.55 -28.16
N ASP A 342 16.41 3.63 -27.74
CA ASP A 342 14.94 3.73 -27.85
C ASP A 342 14.40 3.73 -29.31
N HIS A 343 15.28 3.71 -30.29
CA HIS A 343 14.92 3.60 -31.72
C HIS A 343 15.36 2.26 -32.32
N ALA A 344 15.96 1.36 -31.53
CA ALA A 344 16.27 0.01 -31.97
C ALA A 344 14.98 -0.79 -32.20
N THR A 345 15.04 -1.77 -33.10
CA THR A 345 13.92 -2.69 -33.33
C THR A 345 13.48 -3.34 -32.02
N ALA A 346 12.18 -3.38 -31.77
CA ALA A 346 11.65 -3.97 -30.55
C ALA A 346 10.24 -4.55 -30.75
N SER A 347 9.88 -5.49 -29.89
CA SER A 347 8.56 -6.11 -29.78
C SER A 347 8.11 -6.14 -28.32
N ILE A 348 6.83 -6.40 -28.05
CA ILE A 348 6.32 -6.65 -26.71
C ILE A 348 6.28 -8.16 -26.48
N VAL A 349 6.98 -8.61 -25.46
CA VAL A 349 7.03 -10.02 -25.06
C VAL A 349 6.49 -10.19 -23.64
N ALA A 350 6.08 -11.42 -23.31
CA ALA A 350 5.55 -11.71 -21.96
C ALA A 350 5.94 -13.09 -21.47
N LYS A 351 5.90 -13.25 -20.16
CA LYS A 351 5.96 -14.52 -19.43
C LYS A 351 4.87 -14.56 -18.36
N THR A 352 4.47 -15.78 -17.97
CA THR A 352 3.46 -16.01 -16.95
C THR A 352 4.08 -16.75 -15.77
N SER A 353 3.72 -16.38 -14.54
CA SER A 353 4.08 -17.10 -13.32
C SER A 353 2.83 -17.63 -12.62
N LYS A 354 2.88 -18.87 -12.10
CA LYS A 354 1.80 -19.53 -11.34
C LYS A 354 2.15 -19.72 -9.86
N ASP A 355 3.29 -19.22 -9.43
CA ASP A 355 3.85 -19.43 -8.07
C ASP A 355 4.28 -18.13 -7.40
N GLY A 356 3.59 -17.03 -7.73
CA GLY A 356 3.85 -15.70 -7.15
C GLY A 356 5.19 -15.09 -7.60
N GLY A 357 5.61 -15.34 -8.84
CA GLY A 357 6.81 -14.77 -9.44
C GLY A 357 8.10 -15.55 -9.22
N ARG A 358 8.07 -16.72 -8.58
CA ARG A 358 9.26 -17.55 -8.30
C ARG A 358 9.79 -18.21 -9.55
N THR A 359 8.91 -18.72 -10.40
CA THR A 359 9.26 -19.28 -11.70
C THR A 359 8.37 -18.68 -12.80
N TRP A 360 8.87 -18.67 -14.02
CA TRP A 360 8.23 -18.06 -15.17
C TRP A 360 8.21 -19.02 -16.35
N SER A 361 7.14 -18.95 -17.14
CA SER A 361 6.97 -19.74 -18.36
C SER A 361 8.00 -19.38 -19.42
N ASP A 362 7.97 -20.13 -20.52
CA ASP A 362 8.63 -19.72 -21.75
C ASP A 362 8.08 -18.38 -22.24
N GLN A 363 8.94 -17.62 -22.89
CA GLN A 363 8.59 -16.32 -23.47
C GLN A 363 7.64 -16.50 -24.66
N ARG A 364 6.64 -15.59 -24.77
CA ARG A 364 5.80 -15.44 -25.95
C ARG A 364 5.72 -13.98 -26.38
N THR A 365 5.55 -13.73 -27.66
CA THR A 365 5.35 -12.39 -28.20
C THR A 365 3.87 -12.02 -28.09
N LEU A 366 3.57 -10.86 -27.48
CA LEU A 366 2.22 -10.28 -27.44
C LEU A 366 1.98 -9.33 -28.61
N GLN A 367 3.02 -8.60 -29.01
CA GLN A 367 2.95 -7.64 -30.11
C GLN A 367 4.26 -7.62 -30.88
N GLU A 368 4.22 -8.04 -32.14
CA GLU A 368 5.31 -7.86 -33.08
C GLU A 368 5.48 -6.38 -33.44
N ASN A 369 6.63 -6.02 -33.95
CA ASN A 369 6.86 -4.65 -34.42
C ASN A 369 5.96 -4.31 -35.61
N ILE A 370 5.02 -3.39 -35.40
CA ILE A 370 4.14 -2.79 -36.43
C ILE A 370 4.47 -1.33 -36.72
N GLY A 371 5.46 -0.78 -36.01
CA GLY A 371 5.99 0.56 -36.28
C GLY A 371 7.10 0.55 -37.31
N LYS A 372 7.36 1.68 -37.94
CA LYS A 372 8.52 1.81 -38.85
C LYS A 372 9.86 1.69 -38.12
N GLN A 373 9.89 2.00 -36.82
CA GLN A 373 11.04 1.82 -35.95
C GLN A 373 10.80 0.66 -34.96
N ASN A 374 9.84 0.82 -34.04
CA ASN A 374 9.54 -0.22 -33.06
C ASN A 374 8.14 -0.10 -32.46
N VAL A 375 7.84 -1.01 -31.52
CA VAL A 375 6.80 -0.89 -30.51
C VAL A 375 7.45 -0.98 -29.13
N MET A 376 6.94 -0.22 -28.13
CA MET A 376 7.56 -0.15 -26.81
C MET A 376 6.57 0.32 -25.72
N SER A 377 7.01 0.34 -24.45
CA SER A 377 6.30 0.93 -23.29
C SER A 377 4.91 0.33 -23.07
N VAL A 378 4.86 -0.89 -22.56
CA VAL A 378 3.59 -1.60 -22.36
C VAL A 378 2.91 -1.23 -21.03
N THR A 379 1.58 -1.13 -21.05
CA THR A 379 0.70 -1.14 -19.88
C THR A 379 -0.35 -2.23 -20.04
N LEU A 380 -0.50 -3.07 -19.01
CA LEU A 380 -1.59 -4.04 -18.89
C LEU A 380 -2.60 -3.50 -17.86
N SER A 381 -3.87 -3.41 -18.21
CA SER A 381 -4.91 -2.87 -17.31
C SER A 381 -6.24 -3.55 -17.55
N ARG A 382 -7.03 -3.74 -16.47
CA ARG A 382 -8.46 -4.04 -16.61
C ARG A 382 -9.17 -2.81 -17.16
N LEU A 383 -10.16 -3.04 -18.02
CA LEU A 383 -10.89 -1.97 -18.69
C LEU A 383 -12.16 -1.55 -17.94
N PHE A 384 -12.62 -2.38 -16.98
CA PHE A 384 -13.78 -2.15 -16.11
C PHE A 384 -13.51 -2.69 -14.70
N HIS A 385 -14.25 -2.22 -13.71
CA HIS A 385 -14.15 -2.68 -12.31
C HIS A 385 -14.71 -4.07 -12.06
N GLU A 386 -15.59 -4.57 -12.92
CA GLU A 386 -16.17 -5.91 -12.79
C GLU A 386 -15.13 -6.97 -13.17
N GLU A 387 -14.23 -7.31 -12.26
CA GLU A 387 -13.08 -8.19 -12.52
C GLU A 387 -13.45 -9.51 -13.18
N ALA A 388 -14.60 -10.11 -12.80
CA ALA A 388 -15.03 -11.39 -13.35
C ALA A 388 -15.27 -11.36 -14.86
N THR A 389 -15.60 -10.22 -15.43
CA THR A 389 -15.96 -10.04 -16.84
C THR A 389 -15.10 -9.02 -17.58
N SER A 390 -14.34 -8.19 -16.85
CA SER A 390 -13.52 -7.12 -17.43
C SER A 390 -12.48 -7.67 -18.40
N PRO A 391 -12.46 -7.23 -19.66
CA PRO A 391 -11.37 -7.55 -20.59
C PRO A 391 -10.03 -7.00 -20.10
N LEU A 392 -8.96 -7.60 -20.61
CA LEU A 392 -7.61 -7.11 -20.40
C LEU A 392 -7.18 -6.19 -21.56
N GLY A 393 -6.87 -4.93 -21.27
CA GLY A 393 -6.27 -3.99 -22.21
C GLY A 393 -4.74 -4.10 -22.19
N MET A 394 -4.13 -4.09 -23.37
CA MET A 394 -2.69 -3.91 -23.57
C MET A 394 -2.46 -2.63 -24.34
N PHE A 395 -1.95 -1.62 -23.65
CA PHE A 395 -1.55 -0.34 -24.22
C PHE A 395 -0.07 -0.36 -24.55
N PHE A 396 0.31 0.23 -25.68
CA PHE A 396 1.71 0.29 -26.10
C PHE A 396 1.95 1.42 -27.09
N LEU A 397 3.21 1.78 -27.27
CA LEU A 397 3.63 2.79 -28.24
C LEU A 397 3.96 2.16 -29.59
N GLN A 398 3.49 2.76 -30.68
CA GLN A 398 3.93 2.51 -32.06
C GLN A 398 4.80 3.69 -32.51
N LYS A 399 6.08 3.43 -32.72
CA LYS A 399 7.05 4.44 -33.13
C LYS A 399 7.34 4.36 -34.62
N ASN A 400 6.99 5.42 -35.34
CA ASN A 400 7.22 5.51 -36.78
C ASN A 400 8.37 6.47 -37.13
N SER A 401 8.53 7.58 -36.38
CA SER A 401 9.57 8.60 -36.60
C SER A 401 9.78 9.45 -35.36
N GLN A 402 10.57 10.51 -35.49
CA GLN A 402 10.77 11.53 -34.44
C GLN A 402 9.58 12.48 -34.27
N THR A 403 8.65 12.46 -35.20
CA THR A 403 7.43 13.31 -35.23
C THR A 403 6.15 12.48 -35.23
N ASP A 404 6.27 11.13 -35.13
CA ASP A 404 5.12 10.21 -35.16
C ASP A 404 5.33 9.06 -34.19
N LEU A 405 4.81 9.24 -32.97
CA LEU A 405 4.69 8.24 -31.92
C LEU A 405 3.25 8.23 -31.45
N LYS A 406 2.62 7.06 -31.45
CA LYS A 406 1.20 6.90 -31.10
C LYS A 406 1.01 5.88 -29.99
N VAL A 407 0.00 6.10 -29.16
CA VAL A 407 -0.48 5.13 -28.18
C VAL A 407 -1.58 4.30 -28.83
N LEU A 408 -1.42 2.98 -28.78
CA LEU A 408 -2.38 2.00 -29.27
C LEU A 408 -2.90 1.13 -28.13
N LEU A 409 -4.10 0.59 -28.26
CA LEU A 409 -4.74 -0.36 -27.38
C LEU A 409 -5.12 -1.61 -28.16
N ARG A 410 -4.82 -2.80 -27.61
CA ARG A 410 -5.41 -4.08 -28.00
C ARG A 410 -6.16 -4.68 -26.83
N ILE A 411 -7.29 -5.32 -27.09
CA ILE A 411 -8.17 -5.89 -26.06
C ILE A 411 -8.14 -7.41 -26.13
N SER A 412 -7.99 -8.06 -24.99
CA SER A 412 -8.06 -9.52 -24.80
C SER A 412 -9.32 -9.88 -24.00
N GLN A 413 -10.04 -10.89 -24.47
CA GLN A 413 -11.19 -11.48 -23.77
C GLN A 413 -10.82 -12.77 -23.02
N ASP A 414 -9.58 -13.24 -23.15
CA ASP A 414 -9.09 -14.55 -22.72
C ASP A 414 -7.85 -14.47 -21.82
N GLU A 415 -7.80 -13.45 -20.97
CA GLU A 415 -6.70 -13.23 -20.01
C GLU A 415 -5.32 -13.11 -20.67
N GLY A 416 -5.29 -12.39 -21.81
CA GLY A 416 -4.06 -12.10 -22.52
C GLY A 416 -3.50 -13.25 -23.34
N GLN A 417 -4.27 -14.33 -23.55
CA GLN A 417 -3.83 -15.40 -24.46
C GLN A 417 -3.82 -14.90 -25.91
N THR A 418 -4.88 -14.21 -26.29
CA THR A 418 -4.96 -13.53 -27.60
C THR A 418 -5.42 -12.08 -27.42
N PHE A 419 -5.06 -11.24 -28.39
CA PHE A 419 -5.44 -9.83 -28.43
C PHE A 419 -6.06 -9.49 -29.77
N GLY A 420 -7.15 -8.70 -29.76
CA GLY A 420 -7.79 -8.16 -30.97
C GLY A 420 -6.90 -7.17 -31.74
N GLU A 421 -7.42 -6.62 -32.82
CA GLU A 421 -6.71 -5.62 -33.63
C GLU A 421 -6.42 -4.34 -32.83
N PRO A 422 -5.28 -3.66 -33.08
CA PRO A 422 -4.93 -2.43 -32.40
C PRO A 422 -5.86 -1.28 -32.78
N SER A 423 -6.36 -0.54 -31.78
CA SER A 423 -7.10 0.72 -31.94
C SER A 423 -6.28 1.90 -31.40
N SER A 424 -6.56 3.11 -31.89
CA SER A 424 -5.79 4.30 -31.50
C SER A 424 -6.36 4.93 -30.22
N VAL A 425 -5.50 5.10 -29.23
CA VAL A 425 -5.78 5.90 -28.02
C VAL A 425 -5.47 7.38 -28.28
N SER A 426 -4.29 7.66 -28.83
CA SER A 426 -3.88 9.02 -29.13
C SER A 426 -4.40 9.48 -30.48
N SER A 427 -4.94 10.70 -30.53
CA SER A 427 -5.40 11.36 -31.75
C SER A 427 -4.52 12.58 -32.10
N GLY A 428 -4.52 12.98 -33.36
CA GLY A 428 -3.72 14.11 -33.84
C GLY A 428 -2.30 13.72 -34.24
N SER A 429 -1.55 14.72 -34.71
CA SER A 429 -0.15 14.59 -35.10
C SER A 429 0.79 14.81 -33.94
N GLY A 430 2.05 14.37 -34.06
CA GLY A 430 3.10 14.61 -33.11
C GLY A 430 3.57 13.35 -32.36
N TYR A 431 4.40 13.57 -31.38
CA TYR A 431 5.09 12.55 -30.61
C TYR A 431 4.42 12.41 -29.26
N HIS A 432 3.55 11.39 -29.11
CA HIS A 432 2.77 11.11 -27.89
C HIS A 432 3.49 10.06 -27.05
N ILE A 433 4.12 10.49 -25.96
CA ILE A 433 4.87 9.62 -25.06
C ILE A 433 3.95 9.15 -23.94
N MET A 434 3.69 7.87 -23.87
CA MET A 434 3.15 7.17 -22.71
C MET A 434 4.25 6.27 -22.17
N ASN A 435 4.67 6.44 -20.93
CA ASN A 435 5.58 5.48 -20.31
C ASN A 435 4.82 4.21 -19.95
N ASN A 436 5.56 3.17 -19.61
CA ASN A 436 4.98 1.90 -19.18
C ASN A 436 4.15 2.06 -17.91
N ASP A 437 3.14 1.22 -17.79
CA ASP A 437 2.29 1.11 -16.60
C ASP A 437 1.61 2.41 -16.17
N ARG A 438 1.10 3.20 -17.14
CA ARG A 438 0.56 4.56 -16.92
C ARG A 438 -0.94 4.69 -17.05
N VAL A 439 -1.63 3.74 -17.71
CA VAL A 439 -3.09 3.83 -17.84
C VAL A 439 -3.75 3.39 -16.54
N THR A 440 -4.61 4.25 -16.00
CA THR A 440 -5.30 4.02 -14.73
C THR A 440 -6.81 3.95 -14.95
N LEU A 441 -7.46 2.94 -14.36
CA LEU A 441 -8.90 2.86 -14.24
C LEU A 441 -9.31 3.56 -12.94
N LEU A 442 -10.01 4.70 -13.07
CA LEU A 442 -10.47 5.50 -11.93
C LEU A 442 -11.69 4.85 -11.26
N SER A 443 -11.96 5.19 -9.99
CA SER A 443 -13.12 4.70 -9.23
C SER A 443 -14.46 4.96 -9.92
N SER A 444 -14.54 5.99 -10.76
CA SER A 444 -15.70 6.30 -11.60
C SER A 444 -15.92 5.33 -12.77
N GLY A 445 -14.97 4.44 -13.08
CA GLY A 445 -14.96 3.61 -14.28
C GLY A 445 -14.31 4.26 -15.51
N ARG A 446 -13.87 5.52 -15.41
CA ARG A 446 -13.12 6.23 -16.47
C ARG A 446 -11.71 5.65 -16.56
N LEU A 447 -11.24 5.39 -17.80
CA LEU A 447 -9.83 5.15 -18.08
C LEU A 447 -9.11 6.48 -18.34
N ILE A 448 -7.93 6.67 -17.73
CA ILE A 448 -7.08 7.84 -17.95
C ILE A 448 -5.70 7.41 -18.43
N CYS A 449 -5.25 7.99 -19.54
CA CYS A 449 -3.95 7.74 -20.16
C CYS A 449 -3.15 9.04 -20.19
N PRO A 450 -2.22 9.27 -19.26
CA PRO A 450 -1.39 10.47 -19.22
C PRO A 450 -0.30 10.44 -20.30
N ILE A 451 -0.09 11.57 -20.93
CA ILE A 451 0.77 11.74 -22.12
C ILE A 451 1.71 12.92 -21.92
N SER A 452 2.98 12.77 -22.30
CA SER A 452 3.83 13.90 -22.70
C SER A 452 3.79 14.05 -24.22
N TRP A 453 3.63 15.25 -24.73
CA TRP A 453 3.53 15.51 -26.16
C TRP A 453 4.48 16.61 -26.63
N THR A 454 5.03 16.42 -27.81
CA THR A 454 5.76 17.44 -28.57
C THR A 454 5.55 17.22 -30.08
N ASP A 455 5.81 18.25 -30.90
CA ASP A 455 5.77 18.15 -32.36
C ASP A 455 6.95 17.31 -32.92
N ASP A 456 8.16 17.47 -32.36
CA ASP A 456 9.39 16.74 -32.72
C ASP A 456 10.31 16.59 -31.53
N ILE A 457 10.53 15.34 -31.08
CA ILE A 457 11.29 15.03 -29.86
C ILE A 457 12.79 15.35 -29.95
N PHE A 458 13.35 15.39 -31.15
CA PHE A 458 14.79 15.62 -31.36
C PHE A 458 15.11 17.02 -31.91
N LYS A 459 14.10 17.83 -32.15
CA LYS A 459 14.30 19.24 -32.54
C LYS A 459 15.06 19.98 -31.45
N LYS A 460 16.04 20.77 -31.81
CA LYS A 460 16.75 21.65 -30.86
C LYS A 460 15.75 22.56 -30.14
N GLY A 461 15.71 22.50 -28.81
CA GLY A 461 14.74 23.22 -28.00
C GLY A 461 13.36 22.58 -27.98
N SER A 462 13.25 21.28 -28.31
CA SER A 462 12.01 20.51 -28.15
C SER A 462 11.46 20.71 -26.73
N HIS A 463 10.16 21.02 -26.68
CA HIS A 463 9.43 21.32 -25.45
C HIS A 463 8.23 20.38 -25.33
N LEU A 464 8.02 19.83 -24.13
CA LEU A 464 6.96 18.85 -23.88
C LEU A 464 5.88 19.46 -22.97
N VAL A 465 4.63 19.14 -23.27
CA VAL A 465 3.48 19.42 -22.42
C VAL A 465 2.79 18.13 -22.02
N CYS A 466 2.21 18.08 -20.82
CA CYS A 466 1.45 16.92 -20.35
C CYS A 466 -0.05 17.17 -20.44
N PHE A 467 -0.80 16.16 -20.85
CA PHE A 467 -2.26 16.09 -20.82
C PHE A 467 -2.70 14.63 -20.76
N CYS A 468 -4.00 14.36 -20.75
CA CYS A 468 -4.52 12.99 -20.71
C CYS A 468 -5.42 12.70 -21.91
N PHE A 469 -5.47 11.42 -22.32
CA PHE A 469 -6.59 10.87 -23.06
C PHE A 469 -7.51 10.15 -22.08
N LEU A 470 -8.82 10.35 -22.23
CA LEU A 470 -9.88 9.88 -21.34
C LEU A 470 -10.85 9.00 -22.11
N SER A 471 -11.29 7.88 -21.52
CA SER A 471 -12.31 6.99 -22.07
C SER A 471 -13.35 6.68 -21.01
N GLU A 472 -14.63 6.75 -21.39
CA GLU A 472 -15.80 6.43 -20.54
C GLU A 472 -16.42 5.07 -20.91
N ASP A 473 -15.90 4.38 -21.93
CA ASP A 473 -16.49 3.22 -22.55
C ASP A 473 -15.55 2.00 -22.62
N GLY A 474 -14.62 1.91 -21.67
CA GLY A 474 -13.66 0.81 -21.59
C GLY A 474 -12.63 0.81 -22.71
N GLY A 475 -12.26 1.98 -23.22
CA GLY A 475 -11.22 2.14 -24.23
C GLY A 475 -11.69 2.06 -25.68
N LEU A 476 -13.00 2.01 -25.94
CA LEU A 476 -13.54 1.99 -27.31
C LEU A 476 -13.39 3.35 -27.98
N THR A 477 -13.62 4.44 -27.24
CA THR A 477 -13.40 5.81 -27.71
C THR A 477 -12.58 6.63 -26.73
N TRP A 478 -11.81 7.59 -27.24
CA TRP A 478 -10.91 8.42 -26.45
C TRP A 478 -11.06 9.90 -26.79
N LYS A 479 -11.09 10.75 -25.78
CA LYS A 479 -11.04 12.22 -25.92
C LYS A 479 -9.81 12.78 -25.21
N ARG A 480 -9.20 13.82 -25.76
CA ARG A 480 -8.15 14.58 -25.08
C ARG A 480 -8.79 15.40 -23.93
N SER A 481 -8.12 15.48 -22.77
CA SER A 481 -8.48 16.40 -21.69
C SER A 481 -8.44 17.86 -22.18
N ALA A 482 -9.29 18.71 -21.61
CA ALA A 482 -9.37 20.12 -21.98
C ALA A 482 -8.14 20.91 -21.50
N GLY A 483 -7.59 20.56 -20.33
CA GLY A 483 -6.39 21.16 -19.77
C GLY A 483 -5.09 20.48 -20.21
N GLN A 484 -3.99 21.19 -20.03
CA GLN A 484 -2.63 20.67 -20.14
C GLN A 484 -1.72 21.30 -19.09
N VAL A 485 -0.65 20.58 -18.72
CA VAL A 485 0.38 21.07 -17.79
C VAL A 485 1.65 21.35 -18.57
N ASP A 486 2.25 22.49 -18.28
CA ASP A 486 3.51 22.93 -18.84
C ASP A 486 4.52 23.26 -17.73
N GLN A 487 5.82 23.16 -18.04
CA GLN A 487 6.91 23.48 -17.13
C GLN A 487 8.06 24.16 -17.89
N PRO A 488 8.86 25.02 -17.27
CA PRO A 488 10.02 25.64 -17.91
C PRO A 488 11.05 24.63 -18.45
N GLY A 489 11.92 25.11 -19.35
CA GLY A 489 12.99 24.32 -19.92
C GLY A 489 12.51 23.32 -20.95
N ARG A 490 12.78 22.02 -20.78
CA ARG A 490 12.28 20.97 -21.66
C ARG A 490 10.79 20.68 -21.48
N GLY A 491 10.14 21.34 -20.52
CA GLY A 491 8.72 21.20 -20.27
C GLY A 491 8.35 20.11 -19.26
N ALA A 492 7.11 19.66 -19.32
CA ALA A 492 6.52 18.62 -18.50
C ALA A 492 6.71 17.25 -19.17
N MET A 493 7.27 16.28 -18.44
CA MET A 493 7.68 14.98 -18.99
C MET A 493 7.15 13.82 -18.17
N GLU A 494 6.91 12.69 -18.84
CA GLU A 494 6.66 11.37 -18.24
C GLU A 494 5.63 11.41 -17.11
N PRO A 495 4.41 11.90 -17.37
CA PRO A 495 3.39 12.05 -16.34
C PRO A 495 2.90 10.70 -15.81
N GLU A 496 2.59 10.68 -14.51
CA GLU A 496 1.87 9.61 -13.82
C GLU A 496 0.64 10.21 -13.17
N VAL A 497 -0.50 9.51 -13.19
CA VAL A 497 -1.74 9.97 -12.53
C VAL A 497 -2.15 8.99 -11.45
N VAL A 498 -2.46 9.52 -10.28
CA VAL A 498 -3.00 8.77 -9.15
C VAL A 498 -4.31 9.40 -8.67
N GLU A 499 -5.31 8.57 -8.41
CA GLU A 499 -6.54 9.00 -7.76
C GLU A 499 -6.32 9.06 -6.23
N LEU A 500 -6.51 10.24 -5.63
CA LEU A 500 -6.34 10.48 -4.19
C LEU A 500 -7.61 10.09 -3.42
N VAL A 501 -8.75 10.60 -3.92
CA VAL A 501 -10.10 10.25 -3.51
C VAL A 501 -10.98 10.34 -4.74
N GLU A 502 -12.18 9.81 -4.68
CA GLU A 502 -13.12 9.76 -5.81
C GLU A 502 -13.18 11.10 -6.58
N GLY A 503 -12.81 11.08 -7.85
CA GLY A 503 -12.78 12.23 -8.76
C GLY A 503 -11.64 13.22 -8.54
N LYS A 504 -10.82 13.10 -7.46
CA LYS A 504 -9.66 13.96 -7.22
C LYS A 504 -8.37 13.27 -7.60
N LEU A 505 -7.66 13.83 -8.55
CA LEU A 505 -6.46 13.24 -9.10
C LEU A 505 -5.23 14.11 -8.84
N MET A 506 -4.08 13.47 -8.77
CA MET A 506 -2.78 14.13 -8.79
C MET A 506 -1.96 13.58 -9.95
N MET A 507 -1.43 14.49 -10.78
CA MET A 507 -0.42 14.17 -11.78
C MET A 507 0.96 14.45 -11.22
N ILE A 508 1.86 13.47 -11.29
CA ILE A 508 3.27 13.58 -10.92
C ILE A 508 4.07 13.70 -12.23
N ILE A 509 4.97 14.68 -12.32
CA ILE A 509 5.58 15.09 -13.57
C ILE A 509 7.09 15.22 -13.41
N ARG A 510 7.84 14.52 -14.27
CA ARG A 510 9.29 14.72 -14.38
C ARG A 510 9.61 16.08 -14.98
N THR A 511 10.59 16.79 -14.42
CA THR A 511 11.12 18.05 -14.95
C THR A 511 12.65 18.03 -15.04
N GLN A 512 13.25 19.03 -15.69
CA GLN A 512 14.70 19.28 -15.64
C GLN A 512 15.07 20.35 -14.61
N LEU A 513 14.15 20.73 -13.71
CA LEU A 513 14.31 21.84 -12.77
C LEU A 513 14.93 21.41 -11.43
N GLY A 514 15.39 20.15 -11.32
CA GLY A 514 15.96 19.62 -10.08
C GLY A 514 14.91 19.15 -9.06
N HIS A 515 13.62 19.15 -9.44
CA HIS A 515 12.51 18.66 -8.61
C HIS A 515 11.41 18.04 -9.49
N ILE A 516 10.57 17.22 -8.88
CA ILE A 516 9.33 16.69 -9.45
C ILE A 516 8.25 17.78 -9.33
N ALA A 517 7.49 18.02 -10.40
CA ALA A 517 6.30 18.86 -10.36
C ALA A 517 5.03 18.02 -10.14
N THR A 518 3.99 18.64 -9.61
CA THR A 518 2.66 18.04 -9.47
C THR A 518 1.58 18.97 -9.95
N SER A 519 0.48 18.41 -10.46
CA SER A 519 -0.75 19.14 -10.76
C SER A 519 -1.93 18.37 -10.17
N LEU A 520 -3.02 19.08 -9.86
CA LEU A 520 -4.23 18.48 -9.31
C LEU A 520 -5.39 18.67 -10.27
N SER A 521 -6.32 17.70 -10.26
CA SER A 521 -7.59 17.76 -10.96
C SER A 521 -8.70 17.40 -9.99
N ASP A 522 -9.79 18.17 -9.99
CA ASP A 522 -10.99 17.94 -9.19
C ASP A 522 -12.18 17.43 -10.02
N ASP A 523 -11.98 17.16 -11.31
CA ASP A 523 -13.01 16.78 -12.29
C ASP A 523 -12.67 15.49 -13.05
N GLY A 524 -11.92 14.58 -12.41
CA GLY A 524 -11.55 13.30 -12.99
C GLY A 524 -10.61 13.39 -14.19
N GLY A 525 -9.77 14.43 -14.26
CA GLY A 525 -8.70 14.58 -15.26
C GLY A 525 -9.08 15.38 -16.51
N ASP A 526 -10.24 16.02 -16.55
CA ASP A 526 -10.60 16.90 -17.67
C ASP A 526 -9.76 18.20 -17.65
N HIS A 527 -9.50 18.78 -16.46
CA HIS A 527 -8.62 19.95 -16.26
C HIS A 527 -7.53 19.67 -15.22
N TRP A 528 -6.38 20.34 -15.46
CA TRP A 528 -5.16 20.17 -14.65
C TRP A 528 -4.55 21.51 -14.24
#